data_21fb7cad65caa7831a8bdc33bd5c57f6
#
_entry.id   21fb7cad65caa7831a8bdc33bd5c57f6
#
_cell.length_a   1.000
_cell.length_b   1.000
_cell.length_c   1.000
_cell.angle_alpha   90.00
_cell.angle_beta   90.00
_cell.angle_gamma   90.00
#
_symmetry.space_group_name_H-M   'P 1'
#
loop_
_entity.id
_entity.type
_entity.pdbx_description
1 polymer ?
#
loop_
_entity_poly.entity_id
_entity_poly.type
_entity_poly.pdbx_seq_one_letter_code
_entity_poly.pdbx_strand_id
1 'polypeptide(L)'
;MELSHITYLNIIKNIDLTPPESVTIPPQIKPELVTLASRHATLPFLLPYINDPQYLPLLKQQAKRMLLNYCQIEQFTRRIVSIFEKEQIPYFLLKGISLCDCYPTPEYRKLGDVDLYINDPPALEKAKKLLKQNGFVLQDELSDHHLTYSYTFPAIGRTCLLELHFRITGLYQYAPANAVVDEVFSANILKHTCQTVNGISYYVLPPTEYTFYMLHHMLKHYLYSGFGIRLLCDFTFYLKRHAREIDFQRIHDWCTRSRIFHFYEIILQSCRLYLGLPDTIDPEIQYKETDCEQFILKILSDNDMGTVTGNTLVGSGSYRRITPLTYFKEGHLQMHVRFPRIGKCPLLWPALWGITFFYFVRNTYKLRRTTLRDTLHAFHKSNENSQLIRIFDNSDS
;
A
#
# COMPACT_ATOMS: atom_id res chain seq x y z
N MET A 1 22.23 12.04 5.90
CA MET A 1 22.13 10.69 5.22
C MET A 1 23.52 10.10 4.97
N GLU A 2 23.67 8.75 5.01
CA GLU A 2 24.89 8.02 4.65
C GLU A 2 25.12 7.99 3.13
N LEU A 3 26.37 7.77 2.68
CA LEU A 3 26.71 7.76 1.25
C LEU A 3 25.96 6.66 0.48
N SER A 4 25.76 5.49 1.09
CA SER A 4 24.95 4.38 0.55
C SER A 4 23.49 4.79 0.30
N HIS A 5 22.86 5.51 1.24
CA HIS A 5 21.51 6.03 1.11
C HIS A 5 21.41 7.03 -0.05
N ILE A 6 22.33 7.99 -0.09
CA ILE A 6 22.37 9.02 -1.15
C ILE A 6 22.54 8.36 -2.53
N THR A 7 23.49 7.42 -2.65
CA THR A 7 23.74 6.71 -3.91
C THR A 7 22.52 5.88 -4.33
N TYR A 8 21.88 5.20 -3.39
CA TYR A 8 20.68 4.40 -3.66
C TYR A 8 19.52 5.27 -4.18
N LEU A 9 19.25 6.39 -3.53
CA LEU A 9 18.20 7.33 -3.95
C LEU A 9 18.53 7.97 -5.31
N ASN A 10 19.79 8.29 -5.57
CA ASN A 10 20.23 8.78 -6.88
C ASN A 10 20.03 7.76 -8.01
N ILE A 11 20.25 6.47 -7.75
CA ILE A 11 19.92 5.41 -8.71
C ILE A 11 18.43 5.38 -9.01
N ILE A 12 17.58 5.44 -7.98
CA ILE A 12 16.12 5.46 -8.16
C ILE A 12 15.67 6.72 -8.91
N LYS A 13 16.23 7.88 -8.55
CA LYS A 13 15.93 9.18 -9.18
C LYS A 13 16.18 9.16 -10.68
N ASN A 14 17.21 8.44 -11.13
CA ASN A 14 17.68 8.42 -12.52
C ASN A 14 17.30 7.13 -13.28
N ILE A 15 16.45 6.26 -12.69
CA ILE A 15 16.13 4.96 -13.28
C ILE A 15 15.37 5.03 -14.60
N ASP A 16 14.64 6.12 -14.84
CA ASP A 16 13.86 6.38 -16.04
C ASP A 16 14.64 7.15 -17.13
N LEU A 17 15.89 7.55 -16.86
CA LEU A 17 16.75 8.19 -17.86
C LEU A 17 17.38 7.13 -18.79
N THR A 18 17.38 7.40 -20.10
CA THR A 18 17.97 6.51 -21.11
C THR A 18 18.92 7.31 -22.01
N PRO A 19 20.22 7.02 -21.96
CA PRO A 19 20.93 6.07 -21.10
C PRO A 19 20.94 6.53 -19.63
N PRO A 20 21.04 5.58 -18.67
CA PRO A 20 21.13 5.97 -17.27
C PRO A 20 22.34 6.86 -17.06
N GLU A 21 22.15 7.97 -16.35
CA GLU A 21 23.29 8.81 -15.95
C GLU A 21 24.31 7.98 -15.18
N SER A 22 25.60 8.25 -15.41
CA SER A 22 26.68 7.51 -14.78
C SER A 22 26.72 7.81 -13.27
N VAL A 23 26.11 6.96 -12.48
CA VAL A 23 26.27 6.99 -11.01
C VAL A 23 27.52 6.21 -10.66
N THR A 24 28.55 6.91 -10.16
CA THR A 24 29.77 6.26 -9.67
C THR A 24 29.48 5.61 -8.33
N ILE A 25 29.61 4.27 -8.25
CA ILE A 25 29.41 3.50 -7.04
C ILE A 25 30.76 3.10 -6.44
N PRO A 26 31.18 3.70 -5.31
CA PRO A 26 32.40 3.31 -4.63
C PRO A 26 32.34 1.84 -4.19
N PRO A 27 33.39 1.04 -4.35
CA PRO A 27 33.39 -0.38 -4.02
C PRO A 27 32.96 -0.68 -2.58
N GLN A 28 33.32 0.16 -1.62
CA GLN A 28 33.07 -0.02 -0.19
C GLN A 28 31.58 0.04 0.19
N ILE A 29 30.73 0.73 -0.59
CA ILE A 29 29.28 0.84 -0.30
C ILE A 29 28.45 -0.20 -1.06
N LYS A 30 29.01 -0.94 -2.02
CA LYS A 30 28.25 -1.92 -2.82
C LYS A 30 27.50 -2.96 -1.97
N PRO A 31 28.10 -3.55 -0.91
CA PRO A 31 27.39 -4.53 -0.08
C PRO A 31 26.14 -3.96 0.59
N GLU A 32 26.25 -2.73 1.10
CA GLU A 32 25.14 -2.04 1.74
C GLU A 32 24.07 -1.65 0.73
N LEU A 33 24.47 -1.14 -0.45
CA LEU A 33 23.57 -0.78 -1.53
C LEU A 33 22.75 -1.99 -2.00
N VAL A 34 23.39 -3.16 -2.18
CA VAL A 34 22.70 -4.41 -2.52
C VAL A 34 21.74 -4.85 -1.40
N THR A 35 22.14 -4.65 -0.14
CA THR A 35 21.29 -4.96 1.02
C THR A 35 20.06 -4.06 1.07
N LEU A 36 20.22 -2.74 0.86
CA LEU A 36 19.12 -1.78 0.79
C LEU A 36 18.15 -2.15 -0.35
N ALA A 37 18.66 -2.34 -1.55
CA ALA A 37 17.84 -2.68 -2.71
C ALA A 37 17.10 -4.03 -2.54
N SER A 38 17.74 -5.01 -1.87
CA SER A 38 17.09 -6.28 -1.52
C SER A 38 15.95 -6.08 -0.55
N ARG A 39 16.18 -5.30 0.51
CA ARG A 39 15.19 -4.99 1.55
C ARG A 39 13.95 -4.33 0.98
N HIS A 40 14.13 -3.45 0.01
CA HIS A 40 13.06 -2.67 -0.62
C HIS A 40 12.52 -3.28 -1.92
N ALA A 41 12.92 -4.51 -2.26
CA ALA A 41 12.52 -5.23 -3.47
C ALA A 41 12.80 -4.48 -4.79
N THR A 42 13.92 -3.74 -4.84
CA THR A 42 14.36 -2.94 -5.99
C THR A 42 15.73 -3.40 -6.54
N LEU A 43 16.17 -4.61 -6.19
CA LEU A 43 17.46 -5.15 -6.65
C LEU A 43 17.68 -5.02 -8.18
N PRO A 44 16.70 -5.26 -9.05
CA PRO A 44 16.88 -5.10 -10.49
C PRO A 44 17.23 -3.67 -10.93
N PHE A 45 16.92 -2.65 -10.13
CA PHE A 45 17.30 -1.27 -10.44
C PHE A 45 18.81 -1.04 -10.45
N LEU A 46 19.57 -1.92 -9.78
CA LEU A 46 21.03 -1.86 -9.74
C LEU A 46 21.70 -2.45 -10.98
N LEU A 47 20.97 -3.20 -11.83
CA LEU A 47 21.55 -3.90 -12.99
C LEU A 47 22.29 -2.98 -13.97
N PRO A 48 21.80 -1.77 -14.29
CA PRO A 48 22.52 -0.85 -15.18
C PRO A 48 23.81 -0.28 -14.58
N TYR A 49 23.96 -0.31 -13.24
CA TYR A 49 25.00 0.38 -12.49
C TYR A 49 26.05 -0.54 -11.88
N ILE A 50 25.75 -1.83 -11.67
CA ILE A 50 26.64 -2.79 -11.03
C ILE A 50 26.96 -3.92 -12.01
N ASN A 51 28.19 -3.89 -12.56
CA ASN A 51 28.74 -4.96 -13.40
C ASN A 51 29.88 -5.72 -12.66
N ASP A 52 29.71 -5.96 -11.36
CA ASP A 52 30.67 -6.65 -10.54
C ASP A 52 30.35 -8.17 -10.52
N PRO A 53 31.32 -9.05 -10.89
CA PRO A 53 31.10 -10.51 -10.90
C PRO A 53 30.58 -11.07 -9.58
N GLN A 54 30.86 -10.42 -8.46
CA GLN A 54 30.38 -10.84 -7.14
C GLN A 54 28.86 -10.67 -7.00
N TYR A 55 28.28 -9.58 -7.54
CA TYR A 55 26.87 -9.23 -7.34
C TYR A 55 25.98 -9.50 -8.56
N LEU A 56 26.56 -9.47 -9.76
CA LEU A 56 25.81 -9.60 -11.01
C LEU A 56 24.94 -10.88 -11.09
N PRO A 57 25.40 -12.07 -10.65
CA PRO A 57 24.57 -13.27 -10.64
C PRO A 57 23.33 -13.12 -9.78
N LEU A 58 23.44 -12.51 -8.57
CA LEU A 58 22.32 -12.24 -7.67
C LEU A 58 21.31 -11.30 -8.30
N LEU A 59 21.77 -10.18 -8.90
CA LEU A 59 20.92 -9.20 -9.54
C LEU A 59 20.14 -9.81 -10.71
N LYS A 60 20.83 -10.56 -11.59
CA LYS A 60 20.19 -11.26 -12.73
C LYS A 60 19.18 -12.32 -12.25
N GLN A 61 19.54 -13.09 -11.22
CA GLN A 61 18.63 -14.08 -10.66
C GLN A 61 17.36 -13.43 -10.11
N GLN A 62 17.49 -12.30 -9.40
CA GLN A 62 16.34 -11.60 -8.85
C GLN A 62 15.46 -10.99 -9.96
N ALA A 63 16.07 -10.37 -10.99
CA ALA A 63 15.32 -9.87 -12.14
C ALA A 63 14.53 -10.99 -12.82
N LYS A 64 15.14 -12.16 -13.03
CA LYS A 64 14.46 -13.34 -13.58
C LYS A 64 13.28 -13.80 -12.71
N ARG A 65 13.46 -13.81 -11.38
CA ARG A 65 12.37 -14.16 -10.44
C ARG A 65 11.22 -13.16 -10.52
N MET A 66 11.53 -11.86 -10.62
CA MET A 66 10.51 -10.82 -10.73
C MET A 66 9.77 -10.91 -12.06
N LEU A 67 10.45 -11.16 -13.18
CA LEU A 67 9.82 -11.40 -14.48
C LEU A 67 8.87 -12.61 -14.43
N LEU A 68 9.31 -13.74 -13.87
CA LEU A 68 8.44 -14.92 -13.72
C LEU A 68 7.23 -14.63 -12.84
N ASN A 69 7.43 -13.90 -11.75
CA ASN A 69 6.33 -13.47 -10.88
C ASN A 69 5.36 -12.52 -11.61
N TYR A 70 5.89 -11.58 -12.39
CA TYR A 70 5.11 -10.67 -13.22
C TYR A 70 4.19 -11.45 -14.17
N CYS A 71 4.74 -12.37 -14.98
CA CYS A 71 3.95 -13.18 -15.91
C CYS A 71 2.86 -14.00 -15.18
N GLN A 72 3.17 -14.53 -14.00
CA GLN A 72 2.22 -15.34 -13.23
C GLN A 72 1.08 -14.51 -12.65
N ILE A 73 1.37 -13.34 -12.09
CA ILE A 73 0.34 -12.43 -11.55
C ILE A 73 -0.48 -11.81 -12.68
N GLU A 74 0.14 -11.51 -13.80
CA GLU A 74 -0.57 -11.05 -14.99
C GLU A 74 -1.60 -12.11 -15.45
N GLN A 75 -1.19 -13.37 -15.60
CA GLN A 75 -2.11 -14.46 -15.97
C GLN A 75 -3.21 -14.67 -14.93
N PHE A 76 -2.88 -14.51 -13.65
CA PHE A 76 -3.87 -14.60 -12.58
C PHE A 76 -4.88 -13.45 -12.66
N THR A 77 -4.41 -12.21 -12.88
CA THR A 77 -5.28 -11.05 -13.08
C THR A 77 -6.19 -11.24 -14.30
N ARG A 78 -5.64 -11.67 -15.44
CA ARG A 78 -6.42 -12.00 -16.66
C ARG A 78 -7.55 -12.98 -16.38
N ARG A 79 -7.26 -14.04 -15.64
CA ARG A 79 -8.26 -15.04 -15.27
C ARG A 79 -9.41 -14.43 -14.49
N ILE A 80 -9.12 -13.61 -13.47
CA ILE A 80 -10.15 -12.98 -12.63
C ILE A 80 -11.00 -12.02 -13.47
N VAL A 81 -10.32 -11.14 -14.22
CA VAL A 81 -10.96 -10.12 -15.05
C VAL A 81 -11.87 -10.78 -16.11
N SER A 82 -11.39 -11.84 -16.76
CA SER A 82 -12.21 -12.58 -17.74
C SER A 82 -13.49 -13.18 -17.14
N ILE A 83 -13.43 -13.63 -15.88
CA ILE A 83 -14.62 -14.13 -15.16
C ILE A 83 -15.60 -12.98 -14.92
N PHE A 84 -15.11 -11.80 -14.52
CA PHE A 84 -15.95 -10.66 -14.17
C PHE A 84 -16.54 -10.00 -15.41
N GLU A 85 -15.76 -9.83 -16.47
CA GLU A 85 -16.22 -9.24 -17.74
C GLU A 85 -17.28 -10.08 -18.42
N LYS A 86 -17.10 -11.41 -18.47
CA LYS A 86 -18.10 -12.35 -19.03
C LYS A 86 -19.47 -12.20 -18.36
N GLU A 87 -19.48 -11.89 -17.09
CA GLU A 87 -20.66 -11.77 -16.27
C GLU A 87 -21.06 -10.31 -16.00
N GLN A 88 -20.40 -9.36 -16.67
CA GLN A 88 -20.65 -7.92 -16.56
C GLN A 88 -20.59 -7.39 -15.12
N ILE A 89 -19.63 -7.90 -14.34
CA ILE A 89 -19.38 -7.40 -12.98
C ILE A 89 -18.49 -6.16 -13.07
N PRO A 90 -18.94 -5.00 -12.59
CA PRO A 90 -18.09 -3.82 -12.50
C PRO A 90 -17.01 -4.01 -11.44
N TYR A 91 -15.78 -3.65 -11.74
CA TYR A 91 -14.64 -3.73 -10.83
C TYR A 91 -13.64 -2.61 -11.11
N PHE A 92 -12.76 -2.35 -10.14
CA PHE A 92 -11.58 -1.51 -10.31
C PHE A 92 -10.34 -2.28 -9.88
N LEU A 93 -9.35 -2.36 -10.75
CA LEU A 93 -8.03 -2.88 -10.40
C LEU A 93 -7.25 -1.78 -9.65
N LEU A 94 -6.88 -2.04 -8.38
CA LEU A 94 -6.36 -0.99 -7.51
C LEU A 94 -4.85 -0.79 -7.64
N LYS A 95 -4.08 -1.83 -7.58
CA LYS A 95 -2.61 -1.81 -7.59
C LYS A 95 -2.09 -3.04 -8.36
N GLY A 96 -0.82 -3.37 -8.15
CA GLY A 96 -0.25 -4.53 -8.81
C GLY A 96 0.07 -4.24 -10.26
N ILE A 97 -0.56 -4.97 -11.17
CA ILE A 97 -0.26 -4.91 -12.61
C ILE A 97 -0.57 -3.53 -13.21
N SER A 98 -1.59 -2.81 -12.70
CA SER A 98 -1.96 -1.48 -13.20
C SER A 98 -0.89 -0.40 -13.00
N LEU A 99 0.02 -0.60 -12.05
CA LEU A 99 1.14 0.32 -11.81
C LEU A 99 2.42 -0.07 -12.56
N CYS A 100 2.50 -1.29 -13.08
CA CYS A 100 3.71 -1.76 -13.75
C CYS A 100 4.09 -0.91 -14.96
N ASP A 101 3.09 -0.47 -15.73
CA ASP A 101 3.30 0.39 -16.91
C ASP A 101 3.87 1.78 -16.57
N CYS A 102 3.81 2.20 -15.31
CA CYS A 102 4.44 3.44 -14.87
C CYS A 102 5.95 3.28 -14.66
N TYR A 103 6.44 2.04 -14.56
CA TYR A 103 7.86 1.75 -14.37
C TYR A 103 8.61 1.72 -15.72
N PRO A 104 9.87 2.15 -15.76
CA PRO A 104 10.70 2.06 -16.98
C PRO A 104 10.85 0.62 -17.50
N THR A 105 10.85 -0.33 -16.58
CA THR A 105 10.82 -1.77 -16.85
C THR A 105 9.69 -2.35 -16.01
N PRO A 106 8.51 -2.64 -16.60
CA PRO A 106 7.32 -3.08 -15.86
C PRO A 106 7.54 -4.27 -14.93
N GLU A 107 8.37 -5.22 -15.35
CA GLU A 107 8.68 -6.43 -14.61
C GLU A 107 9.55 -6.18 -13.36
N TYR A 108 10.17 -5.02 -13.24
CA TYR A 108 10.99 -4.65 -12.08
C TYR A 108 10.14 -4.15 -10.90
N ARG A 109 8.84 -3.94 -11.12
CA ARG A 109 7.91 -3.75 -10.01
C ARG A 109 7.56 -5.10 -9.37
N LYS A 110 7.90 -5.27 -8.09
CA LYS A 110 7.50 -6.48 -7.34
C LYS A 110 5.98 -6.56 -7.24
N LEU A 111 5.43 -7.70 -7.62
CA LEU A 111 4.01 -8.04 -7.49
C LEU A 111 3.78 -9.05 -6.37
N GLY A 112 2.64 -8.94 -5.71
CA GLY A 112 2.17 -9.86 -4.67
C GLY A 112 0.77 -10.38 -4.99
N ASP A 113 -0.18 -9.94 -4.22
CA ASP A 113 -1.62 -10.16 -4.38
C ASP A 113 -2.20 -9.33 -5.54
N VAL A 114 -3.39 -9.69 -5.95
CA VAL A 114 -4.24 -8.91 -6.87
C VAL A 114 -5.33 -8.26 -6.04
N ASP A 115 -5.51 -6.95 -6.19
CA ASP A 115 -6.51 -6.18 -5.48
C ASP A 115 -7.56 -5.67 -6.44
N LEU A 116 -8.80 -6.06 -6.21
CA LEU A 116 -9.96 -5.59 -6.96
C LEU A 116 -10.97 -4.94 -6.03
N TYR A 117 -11.50 -3.81 -6.43
CA TYR A 117 -12.53 -3.09 -5.70
C TYR A 117 -13.86 -3.17 -6.43
N ILE A 118 -14.91 -3.52 -5.69
CA ILE A 118 -16.30 -3.52 -6.16
C ILE A 118 -17.12 -2.69 -5.17
N ASN A 119 -17.58 -1.53 -5.63
CA ASN A 119 -18.34 -0.59 -4.82
C ASN A 119 -19.88 -0.79 -4.89
N ASP A 120 -20.35 -1.75 -5.68
CA ASP A 120 -21.76 -2.11 -5.80
C ASP A 120 -22.07 -3.41 -5.01
N PRO A 121 -22.90 -3.35 -3.95
CA PRO A 121 -23.18 -4.53 -3.12
C PRO A 121 -23.81 -5.72 -3.87
N PRO A 122 -24.78 -5.54 -4.79
CA PRO A 122 -25.27 -6.64 -5.63
C PRO A 122 -24.20 -7.29 -6.50
N ALA A 123 -23.35 -6.49 -7.14
CA ALA A 123 -22.22 -6.99 -7.93
C ALA A 123 -21.21 -7.75 -7.07
N LEU A 124 -20.92 -7.25 -5.85
CA LEU A 124 -20.05 -7.92 -4.90
C LEU A 124 -20.57 -9.32 -4.53
N GLU A 125 -21.85 -9.48 -4.24
CA GLU A 125 -22.44 -10.79 -3.92
C GLU A 125 -22.41 -11.74 -5.14
N LYS A 126 -22.61 -11.22 -6.36
CA LYS A 126 -22.44 -11.99 -7.60
C LYS A 126 -20.98 -12.42 -7.77
N ALA A 127 -20.02 -11.52 -7.55
CA ALA A 127 -18.58 -11.80 -7.64
C ALA A 127 -18.16 -12.93 -6.67
N LYS A 128 -18.59 -12.89 -5.41
CA LYS A 128 -18.32 -13.94 -4.42
C LYS A 128 -18.77 -15.32 -4.87
N LYS A 129 -19.99 -15.41 -5.44
CA LYS A 129 -20.53 -16.68 -5.97
C LYS A 129 -19.70 -17.19 -7.14
N LEU A 130 -19.34 -16.32 -8.07
CA LEU A 130 -18.56 -16.68 -9.25
C LEU A 130 -17.13 -17.10 -8.90
N LEU A 131 -16.47 -16.42 -7.99
CA LEU A 131 -15.15 -16.82 -7.51
C LEU A 131 -15.19 -18.23 -6.93
N LYS A 132 -16.15 -18.54 -6.06
CA LYS A 132 -16.33 -19.89 -5.50
C LYS A 132 -16.57 -20.94 -6.60
N GLN A 133 -17.42 -20.66 -7.58
CA GLN A 133 -17.73 -21.57 -8.70
C GLN A 133 -16.49 -21.81 -9.59
N ASN A 134 -15.56 -20.86 -9.66
CA ASN A 134 -14.33 -20.95 -10.44
C ASN A 134 -13.10 -21.45 -9.65
N GLY A 135 -13.33 -22.05 -8.47
CA GLY A 135 -12.29 -22.73 -7.67
C GLY A 135 -11.48 -21.81 -6.77
N PHE A 136 -11.93 -20.58 -6.53
CA PHE A 136 -11.33 -19.71 -5.52
C PHE A 136 -11.82 -20.11 -4.12
N VAL A 137 -10.90 -20.12 -3.16
CA VAL A 137 -11.16 -20.50 -1.77
C VAL A 137 -11.04 -19.27 -0.89
N LEU A 138 -12.14 -18.93 -0.20
CA LEU A 138 -12.15 -17.84 0.78
C LEU A 138 -11.26 -18.20 1.97
N GLN A 139 -10.32 -17.30 2.31
CA GLN A 139 -9.32 -17.51 3.37
C GLN A 139 -9.69 -16.82 4.68
N ASP A 140 -10.15 -15.59 4.62
CA ASP A 140 -10.53 -14.79 5.78
C ASP A 140 -11.78 -13.95 5.48
N GLU A 141 -12.74 -13.96 6.40
CA GLU A 141 -13.99 -13.20 6.34
C GLU A 141 -14.00 -11.98 7.28
N LEU A 142 -12.91 -11.74 8.02
CA LEU A 142 -12.92 -10.80 9.16
C LEU A 142 -12.25 -9.44 8.88
N SER A 143 -12.00 -9.11 7.62
CA SER A 143 -11.53 -7.77 7.27
C SER A 143 -12.71 -6.78 7.21
N ASP A 144 -12.44 -5.53 7.59
CA ASP A 144 -13.39 -4.42 7.54
C ASP A 144 -13.49 -3.77 6.15
N HIS A 145 -12.70 -4.19 5.18
CA HIS A 145 -12.63 -3.56 3.85
C HIS A 145 -12.42 -4.54 2.69
N HIS A 146 -11.96 -5.78 2.89
CA HIS A 146 -11.76 -6.77 1.82
C HIS A 146 -12.03 -8.20 2.28
N LEU A 147 -12.17 -9.10 1.31
CA LEU A 147 -12.19 -10.54 1.47
C LEU A 147 -10.97 -11.13 0.76
N THR A 148 -10.25 -12.02 1.42
CA THR A 148 -9.07 -12.68 0.83
C THR A 148 -9.45 -14.03 0.25
N TYR A 149 -9.21 -14.22 -1.05
CA TYR A 149 -9.37 -15.48 -1.74
C TYR A 149 -8.02 -16.03 -2.18
N SER A 150 -7.85 -17.34 -2.14
CA SER A 150 -6.73 -18.03 -2.77
C SER A 150 -7.19 -18.80 -3.99
N TYR A 151 -6.30 -18.87 -4.98
CA TYR A 151 -6.46 -19.75 -6.13
C TYR A 151 -5.15 -20.47 -6.41
N THR A 152 -5.20 -21.80 -6.48
CA THR A 152 -4.03 -22.62 -6.81
C THR A 152 -4.10 -23.06 -8.26
N PHE A 153 -3.10 -22.71 -9.04
CA PHE A 153 -2.98 -23.17 -10.42
C PHE A 153 -2.64 -24.67 -10.47
N PRO A 154 -3.53 -25.53 -10.99
CA PRO A 154 -3.32 -26.99 -10.95
C PRO A 154 -2.04 -27.43 -11.65
N ALA A 155 -1.68 -26.77 -12.76
CA ALA A 155 -0.54 -27.16 -13.58
C ALA A 155 0.82 -26.93 -12.93
N ILE A 156 0.95 -25.96 -12.03
CA ILE A 156 2.22 -25.54 -11.43
C ILE A 156 2.21 -25.55 -9.90
N GLY A 157 1.08 -25.91 -9.27
CA GLY A 157 0.94 -25.95 -7.82
C GLY A 157 1.10 -24.60 -7.09
N ARG A 158 1.14 -23.48 -7.85
CA ARG A 158 1.30 -22.15 -7.27
C ARG A 158 -0.03 -21.59 -6.80
N THR A 159 -0.03 -21.09 -5.56
CA THR A 159 -1.18 -20.37 -4.98
C THR A 159 -0.95 -18.86 -5.12
N CYS A 160 -1.96 -18.15 -5.65
CA CYS A 160 -2.03 -16.70 -5.72
C CYS A 160 -3.19 -16.19 -4.86
N LEU A 161 -3.08 -14.96 -4.37
CA LEU A 161 -4.08 -14.31 -3.53
C LEU A 161 -4.78 -13.19 -4.28
N LEU A 162 -6.10 -13.12 -4.08
CA LEU A 162 -6.97 -12.03 -4.50
C LEU A 162 -7.55 -11.38 -3.25
N GLU A 163 -7.35 -10.07 -3.09
CA GLU A 163 -8.08 -9.25 -2.15
C GLU A 163 -9.26 -8.58 -2.87
N LEU A 164 -10.46 -9.02 -2.56
CA LEU A 164 -11.69 -8.45 -3.10
C LEU A 164 -12.20 -7.39 -2.13
N HIS A 165 -11.90 -6.13 -2.44
CA HIS A 165 -12.27 -4.98 -1.63
C HIS A 165 -13.73 -4.60 -1.87
N PHE A 166 -14.46 -4.39 -0.77
CA PHE A 166 -15.79 -3.79 -0.74
C PHE A 166 -15.77 -2.37 -0.14
N ARG A 167 -14.64 -1.95 0.41
CA ARG A 167 -14.28 -0.60 0.79
C ARG A 167 -12.82 -0.37 0.41
N ILE A 168 -12.49 0.83 -0.03
CA ILE A 168 -11.17 1.12 -0.61
C ILE A 168 -10.03 1.00 0.41
N THR A 169 -10.30 1.25 1.68
CA THR A 169 -9.36 1.12 2.80
C THR A 169 -10.10 0.75 4.08
N GLY A 170 -9.39 0.25 5.09
CA GLY A 170 -9.94 -0.02 6.41
C GLY A 170 -10.54 1.22 7.08
N LEU A 171 -11.37 1.00 8.10
CA LEU A 171 -11.97 2.09 8.85
C LEU A 171 -10.94 2.79 9.73
N TYR A 172 -10.98 4.11 9.71
CA TYR A 172 -10.23 4.97 10.61
C TYR A 172 -11.06 5.29 11.86
N GLN A 173 -10.40 5.50 13.01
CA GLN A 173 -11.09 6.02 14.20
C GLN A 173 -11.59 7.47 14.00
N TYR A 174 -11.02 8.18 13.05
CA TYR A 174 -11.41 9.54 12.71
C TYR A 174 -12.56 9.51 11.70
N ALA A 175 -13.78 9.69 12.19
CA ALA A 175 -14.99 9.60 11.38
C ALA A 175 -15.01 10.51 10.14
N PRO A 176 -14.52 11.78 10.18
CA PRO A 176 -14.49 12.62 8.99
C PRO A 176 -13.64 12.03 7.84
N ALA A 177 -12.49 11.38 8.14
CA ALA A 177 -11.71 10.73 7.09
C ALA A 177 -12.48 9.58 6.44
N ASN A 178 -13.21 8.79 7.24
CA ASN A 178 -14.08 7.75 6.69
C ASN A 178 -15.15 8.33 5.77
N ALA A 179 -15.78 9.44 6.18
CA ALA A 179 -16.82 10.09 5.39
C ALA A 179 -16.31 10.58 4.02
N VAL A 180 -15.11 11.21 3.99
CA VAL A 180 -14.48 11.64 2.74
C VAL A 180 -14.14 10.46 1.85
N VAL A 181 -13.53 9.39 2.42
CA VAL A 181 -13.21 8.17 1.67
C VAL A 181 -14.48 7.54 1.08
N ASP A 182 -15.54 7.41 1.87
CA ASP A 182 -16.79 6.78 1.43
C ASP A 182 -17.53 7.65 0.39
N GLU A 183 -17.42 8.99 0.47
CA GLU A 183 -17.91 9.92 -0.55
C GLU A 183 -17.19 9.76 -1.88
N VAL A 184 -15.83 9.84 -1.85
CA VAL A 184 -15.00 9.82 -3.06
C VAL A 184 -15.11 8.50 -3.82
N PHE A 185 -15.20 7.39 -3.11
CA PHE A 185 -15.23 6.05 -3.70
C PHE A 185 -16.63 5.43 -3.79
N SER A 186 -17.68 6.26 -3.66
CA SER A 186 -19.06 5.77 -3.77
C SER A 186 -19.40 5.35 -5.20
N ALA A 187 -20.32 4.37 -5.35
CA ALA A 187 -20.77 3.86 -6.64
C ALA A 187 -21.41 4.93 -7.54
N ASN A 188 -21.99 5.97 -6.93
CA ASN A 188 -22.70 7.02 -7.66
C ASN A 188 -21.77 8.06 -8.31
N ILE A 189 -20.51 8.14 -7.87
CA ILE A 189 -19.56 9.18 -8.29
C ILE A 189 -18.45 8.59 -9.15
N LEU A 190 -18.00 7.36 -8.84
CA LEU A 190 -16.86 6.73 -9.49
C LEU A 190 -17.17 6.27 -10.91
N LYS A 191 -16.41 6.78 -11.87
CA LYS A 191 -16.47 6.35 -13.27
C LYS A 191 -15.36 5.35 -13.56
N HIS A 192 -15.65 4.35 -14.39
CA HIS A 192 -14.64 3.43 -14.86
C HIS A 192 -13.70 4.13 -15.85
N THR A 193 -12.41 4.02 -15.61
CA THR A 193 -11.35 4.40 -16.55
C THR A 193 -10.72 3.12 -17.08
N CYS A 194 -10.60 3.00 -18.39
CA CYS A 194 -9.98 1.85 -19.03
C CYS A 194 -8.50 2.12 -19.21
N GLN A 195 -7.66 1.21 -18.69
CA GLN A 195 -6.21 1.20 -18.90
C GLN A 195 -5.82 -0.08 -19.63
N THR A 196 -4.98 0.04 -20.65
CA THR A 196 -4.46 -1.11 -21.38
C THR A 196 -3.02 -1.39 -20.94
N VAL A 197 -2.78 -2.61 -20.46
CA VAL A 197 -1.46 -3.11 -20.07
C VAL A 197 -1.20 -4.40 -20.85
N ASN A 198 -0.09 -4.46 -21.59
CA ASN A 198 0.25 -5.62 -22.44
C ASN A 198 -0.89 -6.11 -23.34
N GLY A 199 -1.62 -5.17 -23.96
CA GLY A 199 -2.74 -5.49 -24.86
C GLY A 199 -4.02 -5.95 -24.16
N ILE A 200 -4.10 -5.84 -22.83
CA ILE A 200 -5.30 -6.16 -22.06
C ILE A 200 -5.82 -4.90 -21.41
N SER A 201 -7.10 -4.69 -21.56
CA SER A 201 -7.81 -3.58 -20.95
C SER A 201 -8.33 -3.97 -19.57
N TYR A 202 -8.08 -3.13 -18.60
CA TYR A 202 -8.55 -3.24 -17.22
C TYR A 202 -9.31 -1.98 -16.83
N TYR A 203 -10.32 -2.13 -15.99
CA TYR A 203 -10.95 -0.99 -15.35
C TYR A 203 -10.15 -0.58 -14.12
N VAL A 204 -9.76 0.67 -14.07
CA VAL A 204 -9.01 1.29 -12.98
C VAL A 204 -9.74 2.53 -12.46
N LEU A 205 -9.37 3.00 -11.28
CA LEU A 205 -9.85 4.27 -10.76
C LEU A 205 -9.39 5.42 -11.68
N PRO A 206 -10.20 6.49 -11.82
CA PRO A 206 -9.73 7.71 -12.49
C PRO A 206 -8.47 8.26 -11.81
N PRO A 207 -7.58 8.96 -12.53
CA PRO A 207 -6.27 9.35 -12.01
C PRO A 207 -6.28 10.16 -10.71
N THR A 208 -7.25 11.04 -10.51
CA THR A 208 -7.39 11.82 -9.27
C THR A 208 -7.74 10.92 -8.10
N GLU A 209 -8.76 10.06 -8.26
CA GLU A 209 -9.20 9.11 -7.25
C GLU A 209 -8.12 8.04 -6.98
N TYR A 210 -7.39 7.63 -8.00
CA TYR A 210 -6.28 6.68 -7.84
C TYR A 210 -5.15 7.30 -7.00
N THR A 211 -4.81 8.57 -7.22
CA THR A 211 -3.82 9.30 -6.40
C THR A 211 -4.24 9.36 -4.94
N PHE A 212 -5.51 9.69 -4.67
CA PHE A 212 -6.04 9.72 -3.30
C PHE A 212 -6.07 8.33 -2.66
N TYR A 213 -6.41 7.28 -3.43
CA TYR A 213 -6.28 5.89 -2.98
C TYR A 213 -4.84 5.55 -2.59
N MET A 214 -3.84 5.90 -3.40
CA MET A 214 -2.43 5.64 -3.11
C MET A 214 -1.98 6.29 -1.81
N LEU A 215 -2.42 7.52 -1.53
CA LEU A 215 -2.14 8.21 -0.27
C LEU A 215 -2.69 7.44 0.93
N HIS A 216 -3.96 7.01 0.86
CA HIS A 216 -4.58 6.22 1.93
C HIS A 216 -3.93 4.84 2.10
N HIS A 217 -3.54 4.20 1.01
CA HIS A 217 -2.80 2.93 1.04
C HIS A 217 -1.44 3.09 1.72
N MET A 218 -0.66 4.12 1.35
CA MET A 218 0.62 4.43 2.00
C MET A 218 0.43 4.81 3.47
N LEU A 219 -0.57 5.63 3.78
CA LEU A 219 -0.90 6.02 5.15
C LEU A 219 -1.19 4.82 6.04
N LYS A 220 -2.02 3.89 5.55
CA LYS A 220 -2.32 2.64 6.27
C LYS A 220 -1.02 1.88 6.58
N HIS A 221 -0.18 1.65 5.59
CA HIS A 221 1.09 0.97 5.82
C HIS A 221 2.00 1.73 6.77
N TYR A 222 2.15 3.05 6.60
CA TYR A 222 2.98 3.88 7.47
C TYR A 222 2.60 3.78 8.94
N LEU A 223 1.30 3.79 9.22
CA LEU A 223 0.78 3.73 10.59
C LEU A 223 0.90 2.34 11.21
N TYR A 224 0.68 1.29 10.43
CA TYR A 224 0.54 -0.07 10.98
C TYR A 224 1.83 -0.90 10.92
N SER A 225 2.56 -0.87 9.80
CA SER A 225 3.71 -1.76 9.58
C SER A 225 4.99 -1.03 9.14
N GLY A 226 4.89 0.23 8.74
CA GLY A 226 5.89 0.86 7.91
C GLY A 226 5.80 0.37 6.47
N PHE A 227 6.56 0.98 5.57
CA PHE A 227 6.70 0.55 4.18
C PHE A 227 8.07 0.91 3.62
N GLY A 228 8.47 0.25 2.54
CA GLY A 228 9.73 0.52 1.85
C GLY A 228 9.60 1.55 0.73
N ILE A 229 10.73 1.90 0.17
CA ILE A 229 10.86 2.92 -0.89
C ILE A 229 9.98 2.63 -2.12
N ARG A 230 9.64 1.35 -2.38
CA ARG A 230 8.83 0.94 -3.53
C ARG A 230 7.47 1.64 -3.60
N LEU A 231 6.79 1.88 -2.47
CA LEU A 231 5.51 2.60 -2.49
C LEU A 231 5.68 4.07 -2.88
N LEU A 232 6.79 4.70 -2.50
CA LEU A 232 7.12 6.04 -2.99
C LEU A 232 7.50 6.02 -4.48
N CYS A 233 8.17 4.97 -4.97
CA CYS A 233 8.40 4.78 -6.41
C CYS A 233 7.09 4.64 -7.17
N ASP A 234 6.15 3.80 -6.67
CA ASP A 234 4.81 3.64 -7.24
C ASP A 234 4.13 5.01 -7.40
N PHE A 235 4.14 5.82 -6.33
CA PHE A 235 3.55 7.16 -6.33
C PHE A 235 4.27 8.12 -7.28
N THR A 236 5.60 8.16 -7.24
CA THR A 236 6.41 9.03 -8.10
C THR A 236 6.19 8.74 -9.58
N PHE A 237 6.28 7.47 -9.98
CA PHE A 237 6.15 7.08 -11.39
C PHE A 237 4.71 7.25 -11.88
N TYR A 238 3.73 6.99 -11.02
CA TYR A 238 2.33 7.25 -11.34
C TYR A 238 2.09 8.74 -11.60
N LEU A 239 2.54 9.62 -10.72
CA LEU A 239 2.40 11.06 -10.90
C LEU A 239 3.14 11.57 -12.15
N LYS A 240 4.37 11.10 -12.41
CA LYS A 240 5.09 11.46 -13.64
C LYS A 240 4.29 11.15 -14.90
N ARG A 241 3.55 10.04 -14.93
CA ARG A 241 2.79 9.59 -16.09
C ARG A 241 1.44 10.29 -16.21
N HIS A 242 0.74 10.51 -15.10
CA HIS A 242 -0.67 10.94 -15.09
C HIS A 242 -0.89 12.36 -14.58
N ALA A 243 0.15 13.17 -14.28
CA ALA A 243 0.02 14.49 -13.68
C ALA A 243 -0.98 15.42 -14.43
N ARG A 244 -1.06 15.30 -15.77
CA ARG A 244 -1.95 16.13 -16.60
C ARG A 244 -3.44 15.75 -16.48
N GLU A 245 -3.72 14.59 -15.95
CA GLU A 245 -5.06 14.03 -15.78
C GLU A 245 -5.56 14.16 -14.34
N ILE A 246 -4.68 14.58 -13.41
CA ILE A 246 -4.96 14.68 -11.98
C ILE A 246 -5.45 16.10 -11.67
N ASP A 247 -6.59 16.19 -11.00
CA ASP A 247 -7.11 17.41 -10.39
C ASP A 247 -6.52 17.55 -8.97
N PHE A 248 -5.42 18.30 -8.87
CA PHE A 248 -4.72 18.52 -7.60
C PHE A 248 -5.56 19.34 -6.61
N GLN A 249 -6.44 20.23 -7.06
CA GLN A 249 -7.32 20.99 -6.16
C GLN A 249 -8.30 20.07 -5.44
N ARG A 250 -8.83 19.06 -6.13
CA ARG A 250 -9.64 18.02 -5.48
C ARG A 250 -8.84 17.19 -4.48
N ILE A 251 -7.56 16.84 -4.81
CA ILE A 251 -6.67 16.17 -3.86
C ILE A 251 -6.47 17.03 -2.60
N HIS A 252 -6.23 18.33 -2.75
CA HIS A 252 -6.08 19.27 -1.63
C HIS A 252 -7.33 19.32 -0.75
N ASP A 253 -8.53 19.45 -1.36
CA ASP A 253 -9.79 19.43 -0.63
C ASP A 253 -9.97 18.14 0.15
N TRP A 254 -9.83 16.99 -0.51
CA TRP A 254 -10.00 15.70 0.14
C TRP A 254 -8.98 15.43 1.25
N CYS A 255 -7.71 15.77 1.02
CA CYS A 255 -6.66 15.65 2.04
C CYS A 255 -6.91 16.57 3.24
N THR A 256 -7.38 17.79 3.00
CA THR A 256 -7.74 18.73 4.07
C THR A 256 -8.93 18.24 4.87
N ARG A 257 -10.02 17.87 4.21
CA ARG A 257 -11.24 17.35 4.86
C ARG A 257 -10.98 16.05 5.63
N SER A 258 -10.12 15.17 5.11
CA SER A 258 -9.71 13.94 5.79
C SER A 258 -8.56 14.15 6.78
N ARG A 259 -8.01 15.38 6.88
CA ARG A 259 -6.88 15.77 7.74
C ARG A 259 -5.62 14.94 7.52
N ILE A 260 -5.32 14.63 6.26
CA ILE A 260 -4.08 13.97 5.86
C ILE A 260 -3.20 14.88 4.98
N PHE A 261 -3.51 16.19 4.94
CA PHE A 261 -2.83 17.13 4.05
C PHE A 261 -1.32 17.17 4.32
N HIS A 262 -0.88 17.21 5.57
CA HIS A 262 0.56 17.16 5.91
C HIS A 262 1.23 15.85 5.49
N PHE A 263 0.51 14.74 5.49
CA PHE A 263 1.03 13.48 4.96
C PHE A 263 1.22 13.55 3.44
N TYR A 264 0.29 14.19 2.73
CA TYR A 264 0.43 14.44 1.30
C TYR A 264 1.64 15.32 1.01
N GLU A 265 1.79 16.45 1.72
CA GLU A 265 2.90 17.39 1.56
C GLU A 265 4.26 16.72 1.75
N ILE A 266 4.46 15.98 2.83
CA ILE A 266 5.74 15.32 3.12
C ILE A 266 6.07 14.24 2.08
N ILE A 267 5.07 13.48 1.61
CA ILE A 267 5.27 12.49 0.55
C ILE A 267 5.67 13.16 -0.76
N LEU A 268 4.90 14.16 -1.21
CA LEU A 268 5.15 14.84 -2.48
C LEU A 268 6.53 15.50 -2.47
N GLN A 269 6.87 16.25 -1.42
CA GLN A 269 8.16 16.91 -1.30
C GLN A 269 9.32 15.91 -1.19
N SER A 270 9.13 14.80 -0.47
CA SER A 270 10.14 13.73 -0.41
C SER A 270 10.36 13.08 -1.78
N CYS A 271 9.32 12.88 -2.57
CA CYS A 271 9.44 12.36 -3.93
C CYS A 271 10.19 13.32 -4.85
N ARG A 272 10.01 14.65 -4.70
CA ARG A 272 10.78 15.66 -5.45
C ARG A 272 12.26 15.64 -5.09
N LEU A 273 12.56 15.74 -3.82
CA LEU A 273 13.94 15.81 -3.32
C LEU A 273 14.75 14.55 -3.67
N TYR A 274 14.14 13.37 -3.49
CA TYR A 274 14.86 12.10 -3.45
C TYR A 274 14.56 11.12 -4.58
N LEU A 275 13.41 11.25 -5.28
CA LEU A 275 12.98 10.27 -6.29
C LEU A 275 12.78 10.88 -7.69
N GLY A 276 13.12 12.14 -7.86
CA GLY A 276 13.08 12.82 -9.16
C GLY A 276 11.68 13.13 -9.68
N LEU A 277 10.72 13.33 -8.78
CA LEU A 277 9.43 13.90 -9.17
C LEU A 277 9.66 15.35 -9.61
N PRO A 278 9.16 15.79 -10.79
CA PRO A 278 9.30 17.17 -11.24
C PRO A 278 8.62 18.19 -10.31
N ASP A 279 9.27 19.33 -10.06
CA ASP A 279 8.71 20.41 -9.23
C ASP A 279 7.46 21.05 -9.86
N THR A 280 7.25 20.85 -11.16
CA THR A 280 6.07 21.33 -11.89
C THR A 280 4.78 20.55 -11.57
N ILE A 281 4.90 19.37 -10.93
CA ILE A 281 3.74 18.57 -10.50
C ILE A 281 3.30 19.11 -9.15
N ASP A 282 2.14 19.74 -9.10
CA ASP A 282 1.54 20.38 -7.91
C ASP A 282 2.49 21.37 -7.20
N PRO A 283 2.92 22.45 -7.86
CA PRO A 283 4.00 23.33 -7.40
C PRO A 283 3.66 24.13 -6.14
N GLU A 284 2.40 24.17 -5.74
CA GLU A 284 1.94 24.86 -4.53
C GLU A 284 2.39 24.15 -3.25
N ILE A 285 2.69 22.86 -3.33
CA ILE A 285 3.09 22.06 -2.18
C ILE A 285 4.59 22.25 -1.89
N GLN A 286 4.86 22.63 -0.64
CA GLN A 286 6.22 22.71 -0.08
C GLN A 286 6.22 22.18 1.34
N TYR A 287 7.28 21.48 1.74
CA TYR A 287 7.44 20.96 3.08
C TYR A 287 8.90 21.11 3.55
N LYS A 288 9.14 21.06 4.84
CA LYS A 288 10.49 21.25 5.40
C LYS A 288 11.41 20.10 4.98
N GLU A 289 12.54 20.43 4.38
CA GLU A 289 13.53 19.43 3.91
C GLU A 289 14.04 18.53 5.05
N THR A 290 14.22 19.09 6.27
CA THR A 290 14.65 18.33 7.44
C THR A 290 13.66 17.24 7.82
N ASP A 291 12.36 17.51 7.73
CA ASP A 291 11.30 16.54 8.04
C ASP A 291 11.21 15.50 6.92
N CYS A 292 11.39 15.91 5.65
CA CYS A 292 11.49 15.01 4.51
C CYS A 292 12.71 14.07 4.62
N GLU A 293 13.86 14.56 5.07
CA GLU A 293 15.03 13.72 5.32
C GLU A 293 14.76 12.68 6.40
N GLN A 294 14.16 13.09 7.53
CA GLN A 294 13.78 12.16 8.59
C GLN A 294 12.77 11.12 8.10
N PHE A 295 11.79 11.55 7.31
CA PHE A 295 10.79 10.67 6.72
C PHE A 295 11.44 9.62 5.78
N ILE A 296 12.32 10.04 4.87
CA ILE A 296 13.03 9.14 3.96
C ILE A 296 13.95 8.18 4.73
N LEU A 297 14.70 8.65 5.73
CA LEU A 297 15.54 7.79 6.57
C LEU A 297 14.69 6.74 7.29
N LYS A 298 13.50 7.12 7.75
CA LYS A 298 12.54 6.18 8.34
C LYS A 298 12.10 5.13 7.32
N ILE A 299 11.73 5.53 6.11
CA ILE A 299 11.34 4.62 5.03
C ILE A 299 12.50 3.67 4.68
N LEU A 300 13.74 4.16 4.57
CA LEU A 300 14.92 3.35 4.28
C LEU A 300 15.27 2.36 5.41
N SER A 301 14.86 2.64 6.65
CA SER A 301 15.02 1.71 7.76
C SER A 301 14.00 0.57 7.79
N ASP A 302 12.87 0.74 7.12
CA ASP A 302 11.81 -0.27 7.03
C ASP A 302 12.13 -1.33 5.92
N ASN A 303 11.28 -2.34 5.78
CA ASN A 303 11.31 -3.30 4.66
C ASN A 303 10.25 -2.92 3.61
N ASP A 304 10.24 -3.59 2.45
CA ASP A 304 9.31 -3.33 1.34
C ASP A 304 7.82 -3.28 1.75
N MET A 305 7.38 -4.22 2.59
CA MET A 305 6.01 -4.25 3.12
C MET A 305 5.95 -3.92 4.63
N GLY A 306 6.91 -3.12 5.09
CA GLY A 306 7.15 -2.93 6.51
C GLY A 306 7.88 -4.13 7.12
N THR A 307 8.35 -3.98 8.35
CA THR A 307 8.93 -5.08 9.10
C THR A 307 7.80 -5.97 9.61
N VAL A 308 7.37 -6.94 8.80
CA VAL A 308 6.65 -8.11 9.31
C VAL A 308 7.65 -9.05 9.98
N THR A 309 8.42 -8.53 10.87
CA THR A 309 8.86 -9.32 12.02
C THR A 309 7.60 -9.48 12.84
N GLY A 310 7.32 -10.64 13.39
CA GLY A 310 6.13 -10.95 14.17
C GLY A 310 5.72 -9.93 15.26
N ASN A 311 6.28 -8.76 15.26
CA ASN A 311 6.24 -7.66 16.20
C ASN A 311 5.43 -6.45 15.71
N THR A 312 4.93 -6.43 14.46
CA THR A 312 4.05 -5.37 13.99
C THR A 312 2.61 -5.70 14.35
N LEU A 313 2.29 -5.45 15.56
CA LEU A 313 0.92 -5.47 16.04
C LEU A 313 0.30 -4.11 15.82
N VAL A 314 -0.74 -4.17 14.99
CA VAL A 314 -1.90 -3.28 15.03
C VAL A 314 -1.58 -1.94 15.64
N GLY A 315 -1.01 -1.03 14.84
CA GLY A 315 -1.22 0.36 15.10
C GLY A 315 -2.74 0.54 15.19
N SER A 316 -3.24 1.13 16.23
CA SER A 316 -4.63 1.54 16.24
C SER A 316 -4.83 2.46 15.03
N GLY A 317 -5.92 2.39 14.30
CA GLY A 317 -6.32 3.40 13.30
C GLY A 317 -6.48 4.79 13.93
N SER A 318 -5.91 4.98 15.11
CA SER A 318 -5.81 6.19 15.89
C SER A 318 -4.57 6.94 15.46
N TYR A 319 -4.79 8.04 14.87
CA TYR A 319 -3.80 9.02 14.42
C TYR A 319 -3.34 9.95 15.52
N ARG A 320 -3.77 9.69 16.73
CA ARG A 320 -3.38 10.38 17.95
C ARG A 320 -2.47 9.48 18.76
N ARG A 321 -1.71 10.09 19.67
CA ARG A 321 -0.90 9.39 20.65
C ARG A 321 -1.67 8.19 21.22
N ILE A 322 -1.10 6.99 21.09
CA ILE A 322 -1.72 5.78 21.59
C ILE A 322 -1.76 5.84 23.13
N THR A 323 -2.96 5.87 23.64
CA THR A 323 -3.27 5.81 25.06
C THR A 323 -4.12 4.57 25.33
N PRO A 324 -4.25 4.10 26.58
CA PRO A 324 -5.19 3.03 26.89
C PRO A 324 -6.61 3.30 26.41
N LEU A 325 -7.03 4.58 26.39
CA LEU A 325 -8.35 4.97 25.90
C LEU A 325 -8.51 4.83 24.40
N THR A 326 -7.49 5.21 23.61
CA THR A 326 -7.51 5.06 22.14
C THR A 326 -7.46 3.58 21.76
N TYR A 327 -6.75 2.76 22.53
CA TYR A 327 -6.73 1.33 22.35
C TYR A 327 -8.09 0.68 22.63
N PHE A 328 -8.76 1.13 23.68
CA PHE A 328 -10.12 0.67 23.99
C PHE A 328 -11.12 1.05 22.88
N LYS A 329 -10.99 2.27 22.32
CA LYS A 329 -11.80 2.70 21.18
C LYS A 329 -11.57 1.84 19.94
N GLU A 330 -10.34 1.43 19.66
CA GLU A 330 -10.04 0.50 18.57
C GLU A 330 -10.68 -0.86 18.83
N GLY A 331 -10.55 -1.42 20.02
CA GLY A 331 -11.20 -2.66 20.39
C GLY A 331 -12.74 -2.59 20.26
N HIS A 332 -13.32 -1.43 20.55
CA HIS A 332 -14.74 -1.18 20.36
C HIS A 332 -15.12 -1.13 18.88
N LEU A 333 -14.32 -0.48 18.04
CA LEU A 333 -14.51 -0.46 16.59
C LEU A 333 -14.44 -1.88 16.01
N GLN A 334 -13.41 -2.64 16.38
CA GLN A 334 -13.23 -4.03 15.95
C GLN A 334 -14.39 -4.94 16.42
N MET A 335 -14.94 -4.68 17.58
CA MET A 335 -16.13 -5.37 18.07
C MET A 335 -17.34 -5.10 17.17
N HIS A 336 -17.55 -3.85 16.73
CA HIS A 336 -18.64 -3.52 15.82
C HIS A 336 -18.45 -4.12 14.43
N VAL A 337 -17.21 -4.15 13.92
CA VAL A 337 -16.87 -4.82 12.66
C VAL A 337 -17.19 -6.30 12.73
N ARG A 338 -16.82 -6.97 13.82
CA ARG A 338 -17.07 -8.40 14.03
C ARG A 338 -18.55 -8.73 14.25
N PHE A 339 -19.28 -7.86 14.91
CA PHE A 339 -20.67 -8.06 15.32
C PHE A 339 -21.59 -6.94 14.83
N PRO A 340 -21.78 -6.75 13.52
CA PRO A 340 -22.44 -5.57 12.96
C PRO A 340 -23.93 -5.46 13.35
N ARG A 341 -24.59 -6.58 13.66
CA ARG A 341 -25.99 -6.58 14.09
C ARG A 341 -26.13 -6.55 15.61
N ILE A 342 -25.47 -7.49 16.31
CA ILE A 342 -25.57 -7.68 17.77
C ILE A 342 -24.81 -6.57 18.52
N GLY A 343 -23.74 -6.04 17.95
CA GLY A 343 -22.96 -4.92 18.50
C GLY A 343 -23.73 -3.62 18.65
N LYS A 344 -24.91 -3.49 18.02
CA LYS A 344 -25.80 -2.35 18.22
C LYS A 344 -26.50 -2.34 19.60
N CYS A 345 -26.46 -3.44 20.36
CA CYS A 345 -27.05 -3.56 21.68
C CYS A 345 -26.00 -3.27 22.78
N PRO A 346 -26.06 -2.12 23.50
CA PRO A 346 -25.04 -1.78 24.50
C PRO A 346 -24.94 -2.75 25.66
N LEU A 347 -26.01 -3.42 26.02
CA LEU A 347 -26.04 -4.42 27.13
C LEU A 347 -25.13 -5.62 26.83
N LEU A 348 -24.88 -5.93 25.56
CA LEU A 348 -24.04 -7.05 25.15
C LEU A 348 -22.54 -6.67 25.00
N TRP A 349 -22.20 -5.41 25.02
CA TRP A 349 -20.83 -4.93 24.77
C TRP A 349 -19.78 -5.58 25.69
N PRO A 350 -19.98 -5.75 27.03
CA PRO A 350 -18.97 -6.40 27.87
C PRO A 350 -18.61 -7.81 27.39
N ALA A 351 -19.60 -8.60 27.01
CA ALA A 351 -19.38 -9.95 26.49
C ALA A 351 -18.72 -9.93 25.12
N LEU A 352 -19.16 -9.03 24.22
CA LEU A 352 -18.63 -8.89 22.87
C LEU A 352 -17.19 -8.36 22.88
N TRP A 353 -16.82 -7.47 23.81
CA TRP A 353 -15.44 -7.05 24.02
C TRP A 353 -14.56 -8.20 24.49
N GLY A 354 -15.06 -9.03 25.42
CA GLY A 354 -14.34 -10.23 25.89
C GLY A 354 -14.06 -11.20 24.73
N ILE A 355 -15.06 -11.45 23.89
CA ILE A 355 -14.91 -12.31 22.70
C ILE A 355 -13.93 -11.68 21.70
N THR A 356 -14.05 -10.39 21.41
CA THR A 356 -13.15 -9.68 20.49
C THR A 356 -11.70 -9.71 20.99
N PHE A 357 -11.49 -9.48 22.29
CA PHE A 357 -10.18 -9.59 22.94
C PHE A 357 -9.61 -11.01 22.89
N PHE A 358 -10.42 -12.02 23.11
CA PHE A 358 -10.01 -13.43 23.00
C PHE A 358 -9.53 -13.75 21.57
N TYR A 359 -10.27 -13.34 20.56
CA TYR A 359 -9.84 -13.52 19.17
C TYR A 359 -8.57 -12.73 18.83
N PHE A 360 -8.44 -11.51 19.36
CA PHE A 360 -7.22 -10.72 19.23
C PHE A 360 -6.02 -11.48 19.81
N VAL A 361 -6.11 -11.95 21.04
CA VAL A 361 -5.05 -12.73 21.70
C VAL A 361 -4.74 -14.01 20.92
N ARG A 362 -5.77 -14.76 20.54
CA ARG A 362 -5.59 -16.00 19.76
C ARG A 362 -4.89 -15.74 18.42
N ASN A 363 -5.29 -14.71 17.68
CA ASN A 363 -4.69 -14.36 16.40
C ASN A 363 -3.25 -13.87 16.59
N THR A 364 -2.99 -13.09 17.64
CA THR A 364 -1.65 -12.64 18.00
C THR A 364 -0.71 -13.81 18.26
N TYR A 365 -1.11 -14.77 19.09
CA TYR A 365 -0.27 -15.92 19.43
C TYR A 365 -0.19 -16.99 18.33
N LYS A 366 -1.29 -17.30 17.65
CA LYS A 366 -1.33 -18.36 16.63
C LYS A 366 -0.83 -17.94 15.26
N LEU A 367 -1.18 -16.73 14.80
CA LEU A 367 -0.88 -16.27 13.46
C LEU A 367 0.39 -15.41 13.41
N ARG A 368 0.64 -14.60 14.43
CA ARG A 368 1.74 -13.62 14.44
C ARG A 368 2.94 -14.03 15.26
N ARG A 369 2.82 -15.04 16.14
CA ARG A 369 3.89 -15.54 17.04
C ARG A 369 4.60 -14.45 17.84
N THR A 370 3.87 -13.42 18.27
CA THR A 370 4.40 -12.21 18.96
C THR A 370 4.10 -12.23 20.44
N THR A 371 4.89 -11.50 21.23
CA THR A 371 4.71 -11.34 22.67
C THR A 371 4.00 -10.02 23.00
N LEU A 372 3.41 -9.91 24.20
CA LEU A 372 2.84 -8.64 24.70
C LEU A 372 3.86 -7.50 24.75
N ARG A 373 5.14 -7.82 24.98
CA ARG A 373 6.23 -6.85 25.00
C ARG A 373 6.46 -6.26 23.60
N ASP A 374 6.40 -7.10 22.58
CA ASP A 374 6.54 -6.68 21.18
C ASP A 374 5.37 -5.77 20.78
N THR A 375 4.16 -6.06 21.30
CA THR A 375 2.97 -5.21 21.12
C THR A 375 3.20 -3.80 21.68
N LEU A 376 3.74 -3.70 22.90
CA LEU A 376 4.03 -2.41 23.53
C LEU A 376 5.12 -1.63 22.79
N HIS A 377 6.12 -2.32 22.24
CA HIS A 377 7.16 -1.70 21.42
C HIS A 377 6.61 -1.14 20.10
N ALA A 378 5.68 -1.86 19.47
CA ALA A 378 4.99 -1.40 18.27
C ALA A 378 4.12 -0.15 18.52
N PHE A 379 3.55 -0.01 19.72
CA PHE A 379 2.84 1.21 20.11
C PHE A 379 3.75 2.43 20.20
N HIS A 380 4.96 2.29 20.78
CA HIS A 380 5.94 3.38 20.82
C HIS A 380 6.32 3.84 19.41
N LYS A 381 6.64 2.89 18.55
CA LYS A 381 7.01 3.16 17.14
C LYS A 381 5.88 3.85 16.36
N SER A 382 4.63 3.46 16.58
CA SER A 382 3.47 4.09 15.94
C SER A 382 3.26 5.54 16.40
N ASN A 383 3.51 5.83 17.67
CA ASN A 383 3.44 7.20 18.20
C ASN A 383 4.50 8.13 17.59
N GLU A 384 5.75 7.64 17.43
CA GLU A 384 6.82 8.39 16.76
C GLU A 384 6.46 8.68 15.30
N ASN A 385 5.92 7.69 14.58
CA ASN A 385 5.50 7.83 13.20
C ASN A 385 4.40 8.89 13.02
N SER A 386 3.41 8.92 13.93
CA SER A 386 2.31 9.87 13.85
C SER A 386 2.74 11.32 14.15
N GLN A 387 3.75 11.50 14.98
CA GLN A 387 4.30 12.84 15.28
C GLN A 387 5.01 13.45 14.07
N LEU A 388 5.72 12.65 13.29
CA LEU A 388 6.45 13.12 12.12
C LEU A 388 5.53 13.66 11.01
N ILE A 389 4.38 13.02 10.81
CA ILE A 389 3.48 13.36 9.69
C ILE A 389 2.28 14.22 10.11
N ARG A 390 2.14 14.56 11.38
CA ARG A 390 1.11 15.47 11.94
C ARG A 390 -0.30 15.25 11.39
N ILE A 391 -0.67 13.99 11.12
CA ILE A 391 -2.00 13.67 10.65
C ILE A 391 -3.03 13.81 11.75
N PHE A 392 -4.22 14.30 11.38
CA PHE A 392 -5.39 14.46 12.23
C PHE A 392 -5.18 15.39 13.44
N ASP A 393 -4.18 16.28 13.39
CA ASP A 393 -4.01 17.34 14.37
C ASP A 393 -5.13 18.37 14.29
N ASN A 394 -5.63 18.81 15.46
CA ASN A 394 -6.60 19.89 15.58
C ASN A 394 -5.90 21.26 15.59
N SER A 395 -4.66 21.37 15.15
CA SER A 395 -3.85 22.58 15.27
C SER A 395 -4.11 23.61 14.17
N ASP A 396 -5.39 23.85 13.86
CA ASP A 396 -5.85 25.14 13.35
C ASP A 396 -6.46 25.93 14.53
N SER A 397 -5.63 26.22 15.54
CA SER A 397 -5.94 27.19 16.59
C SER A 397 -4.70 28.04 16.88
#